data_7b45a76c6a1b3931714e0fdc1c6c7fb3
#
_entry.id   7b45a76c6a1b3931714e0fdc1c6c7fb3
#
_cell.length_a   1.000
_cell.length_b   1.000
_cell.length_c   1.000
_cell.angle_alpha   90.00
_cell.angle_beta   90.00
_cell.angle_gamma   90.00
#
_symmetry.space_group_name_H-M   'P 1'
#
loop_
_entity.id
_entity.type
_entity.pdbx_description
1 polymer ?
#
loop_
_entity_poly.entity_id
_entity_poly.type
_entity_poly.pdbx_seq_one_letter_code
_entity_poly.pdbx_strand_id
1 'polypeptide(L)'
;MSQDIDIVRRWVDGSRRIVALTGAGISTESGIPDFRGPQGVWTRDPKAERLSNIQEYMSNAEVRKLSWKSRLHHPAWHARPNAGHRALVEIERRGKLHALITQNIDGLHQQAGNSPERVIEVHGTLHQAMCMHCDWRGRMQPVLDRVRAGEDDPPCERCGGMLKSATISFGQPLVPEVIERAMRAAADAEFLLVVGTSLQVYPVAGAAPAAKAAGARVVIVNAEPTPFDSLADAVLRMPIGEVLPRLCIAAHP
;
A
#
# COMPACT_ATOMS: atom_id res chain seq x y z
N MET A 1 19.03 -10.91 17.26
CA MET A 1 18.03 -11.27 16.19
C MET A 1 16.89 -12.15 16.70
N SER A 2 17.11 -13.32 17.33
CA SER A 2 15.99 -14.11 17.91
C SER A 2 15.30 -13.36 19.07
N GLN A 3 16.07 -12.79 19.98
CA GLN A 3 15.54 -12.05 21.12
C GLN A 3 14.67 -10.84 20.74
N ASP A 4 15.02 -10.12 19.69
CA ASP A 4 14.24 -8.94 19.24
C ASP A 4 12.87 -9.36 18.73
N ILE A 5 12.79 -10.46 17.98
CA ILE A 5 11.51 -11.00 17.49
C ILE A 5 10.62 -11.43 18.65
N ASP A 6 11.17 -12.10 19.66
CA ASP A 6 10.41 -12.56 20.81
C ASP A 6 9.90 -11.39 21.66
N ILE A 7 10.68 -10.30 21.75
CA ILE A 7 10.24 -9.06 22.39
C ILE A 7 9.09 -8.42 21.62
N VAL A 8 9.26 -8.23 20.33
CA VAL A 8 8.22 -7.62 19.48
C VAL A 8 6.95 -8.47 19.48
N ARG A 9 7.09 -9.80 19.42
CA ARG A 9 5.95 -10.72 19.52
C ARG A 9 5.16 -10.52 20.81
N ARG A 10 5.83 -10.40 21.98
CA ARG A 10 5.14 -10.12 23.23
C ARG A 10 4.40 -8.78 23.19
N TRP A 11 4.93 -7.77 22.49
CA TRP A 11 4.22 -6.50 22.29
C TRP A 11 2.96 -6.67 21.42
N VAL A 12 3.05 -7.43 20.31
CA VAL A 12 1.89 -7.79 19.49
C VAL A 12 0.85 -8.56 20.31
N ASP A 13 1.30 -9.54 21.11
CA ASP A 13 0.40 -10.35 21.93
C ASP A 13 -0.26 -9.54 23.06
N GLY A 14 0.42 -8.55 23.62
CA GLY A 14 -0.10 -7.67 24.66
C GLY A 14 -0.99 -6.54 24.16
N SER A 15 -0.92 -6.19 22.88
CA SER A 15 -1.67 -5.06 22.31
C SER A 15 -3.09 -5.47 21.88
N ARG A 16 -4.04 -4.54 21.99
CA ARG A 16 -5.43 -4.72 21.57
C ARG A 16 -5.81 -3.90 20.34
N ARG A 17 -5.13 -2.77 20.12
CA ARG A 17 -5.34 -1.88 18.98
C ARG A 17 -4.05 -1.79 18.17
N ILE A 18 -3.87 -2.76 17.26
CA ILE A 18 -2.74 -2.81 16.33
C ILE A 18 -3.14 -2.11 15.04
N VAL A 19 -2.33 -1.17 14.59
CA VAL A 19 -2.42 -0.59 13.25
C VAL A 19 -1.23 -1.08 12.44
N ALA A 20 -1.49 -1.59 11.25
CA ALA A 20 -0.45 -1.89 10.27
C ALA A 20 -0.37 -0.76 9.23
N LEU A 21 0.84 -0.30 8.91
CA LEU A 21 1.13 0.61 7.80
C LEU A 21 1.99 -0.12 6.79
N THR A 22 1.47 -0.37 5.59
CA THR A 22 2.18 -1.16 4.58
C THR A 22 2.53 -0.34 3.33
N GLY A 23 3.67 -0.68 2.71
CA GLY A 23 4.10 -0.16 1.42
C GLY A 23 4.48 -1.27 0.45
N ALA A 24 5.03 -0.92 -0.71
CA ALA A 24 5.27 -1.85 -1.82
C ALA A 24 6.19 -3.03 -1.46
N GLY A 25 7.06 -2.87 -0.46
CA GLY A 25 7.94 -3.94 0.01
C GLY A 25 7.22 -5.20 0.51
N ILE A 26 5.97 -5.10 1.03
CA ILE A 26 5.21 -6.29 1.42
C ILE A 26 4.79 -7.14 0.22
N SER A 27 4.67 -6.52 -0.96
CA SER A 27 4.19 -7.19 -2.18
C SER A 27 5.32 -7.72 -3.08
N THR A 28 6.60 -7.50 -2.74
CA THR A 28 7.75 -7.96 -3.54
C THR A 28 7.82 -9.48 -3.63
N GLU A 29 7.55 -10.18 -2.53
CA GLU A 29 7.47 -11.65 -2.50
C GLU A 29 6.22 -12.20 -3.24
N SER A 30 5.30 -11.33 -3.64
CA SER A 30 4.15 -11.65 -4.50
C SER A 30 4.44 -11.41 -5.99
N GLY A 31 5.66 -10.98 -6.35
CA GLY A 31 6.07 -10.69 -7.72
C GLY A 31 5.74 -9.26 -8.18
N ILE A 32 5.32 -8.37 -7.29
CA ILE A 32 5.12 -6.95 -7.60
C ILE A 32 6.36 -6.18 -7.14
N PRO A 33 7.15 -5.57 -8.07
CA PRO A 33 8.33 -4.82 -7.68
C PRO A 33 7.94 -3.58 -6.85
N ASP A 34 8.77 -3.23 -5.90
CA ASP A 34 8.69 -1.94 -5.22
C ASP A 34 9.19 -0.79 -6.12
N PHE A 35 9.23 0.43 -5.59
CA PHE A 35 9.62 1.60 -6.38
C PHE A 35 11.09 1.97 -6.21
N ARG A 36 11.64 1.89 -4.99
CA ARG A 36 12.94 2.48 -4.59
C ARG A 36 13.94 1.47 -4.07
N GLY A 37 13.55 0.23 -3.85
CA GLY A 37 14.47 -0.84 -3.46
C GLY A 37 15.52 -1.12 -4.54
N PRO A 38 16.49 -1.99 -4.28
CA PRO A 38 17.56 -2.30 -5.25
C PRO A 38 17.05 -2.80 -6.60
N GLN A 39 15.87 -3.45 -6.63
CA GLN A 39 15.19 -3.91 -7.85
C GLN A 39 13.94 -3.09 -8.18
N GLY A 40 13.78 -1.93 -7.54
CA GLY A 40 12.61 -1.07 -7.66
C GLY A 40 12.44 -0.48 -9.07
N VAL A 41 11.19 -0.20 -9.42
CA VAL A 41 10.82 0.30 -10.77
C VAL A 41 11.57 1.58 -11.12
N TRP A 42 11.68 2.54 -10.19
CA TRP A 42 12.37 3.82 -10.43
C TRP A 42 13.88 3.73 -10.29
N THR A 43 14.38 2.76 -9.53
CA THR A 43 15.81 2.46 -9.46
C THR A 43 16.31 1.92 -10.80
N ARG A 44 15.52 1.07 -11.46
CA ARG A 44 15.85 0.47 -12.76
C ARG A 44 15.54 1.37 -13.95
N ASP A 45 14.46 2.14 -13.87
CA ASP A 45 14.05 3.12 -14.90
C ASP A 45 13.51 4.39 -14.25
N PRO A 46 14.38 5.39 -14.01
CA PRO A 46 13.96 6.68 -13.45
C PRO A 46 12.92 7.43 -14.29
N LYS A 47 12.82 7.13 -15.59
CA LYS A 47 11.82 7.76 -16.47
C LYS A 47 10.40 7.24 -16.21
N ALA A 48 10.27 6.05 -15.61
CA ALA A 48 8.98 5.46 -15.26
C ALA A 48 8.21 6.30 -14.21
N GLU A 49 8.90 7.14 -13.43
CA GLU A 49 8.26 8.05 -12.47
C GLU A 49 7.31 9.04 -13.15
N ARG A 50 7.62 9.48 -14.40
CA ARG A 50 6.76 10.38 -15.17
C ARG A 50 5.35 9.82 -15.40
N LEU A 51 5.22 8.50 -15.58
CA LEU A 51 3.93 7.83 -15.76
C LEU A 51 3.04 7.90 -14.50
N SER A 52 3.65 8.25 -13.36
CA SER A 52 2.97 8.40 -12.08
C SER A 52 2.64 9.86 -11.74
N ASN A 53 2.94 10.83 -12.62
CA ASN A 53 2.69 12.25 -12.41
C ASN A 53 1.35 12.68 -13.02
N ILE A 54 0.50 13.38 -12.23
CA ILE A 54 -0.84 13.78 -12.69
C ILE A 54 -0.80 14.85 -13.80
N GLN A 55 0.12 15.78 -13.75
CA GLN A 55 0.21 16.85 -14.75
C GLN A 55 0.61 16.29 -16.12
N GLU A 56 1.60 15.38 -16.15
CA GLU A 56 2.01 14.65 -17.34
C GLU A 56 0.85 13.82 -17.90
N TYR A 57 0.11 13.12 -17.02
CA TYR A 57 -1.06 12.34 -17.42
C TYR A 57 -2.15 13.21 -18.06
N MET A 58 -2.47 14.35 -17.45
CA MET A 58 -3.55 15.23 -17.93
C MET A 58 -3.20 15.96 -19.21
N SER A 59 -1.94 16.34 -19.41
CA SER A 59 -1.51 17.18 -20.55
C SER A 59 -1.01 16.40 -21.76
N ASN A 60 -0.63 15.11 -21.61
CA ASN A 60 0.06 14.37 -22.66
C ASN A 60 -0.63 13.03 -22.97
N ALA A 61 -1.21 12.92 -24.19
CA ALA A 61 -1.89 11.72 -24.66
C ALA A 61 -0.95 10.50 -24.73
N GLU A 62 0.31 10.67 -25.11
CA GLU A 62 1.28 9.56 -25.16
C GLU A 62 1.58 9.01 -23.77
N VAL A 63 1.65 9.87 -22.75
CA VAL A 63 1.78 9.42 -21.34
C VAL A 63 0.54 8.62 -20.91
N ARG A 64 -0.67 9.05 -21.32
CA ARG A 64 -1.91 8.28 -21.01
C ARG A 64 -1.88 6.91 -21.67
N LYS A 65 -1.55 6.83 -22.97
CA LYS A 65 -1.44 5.54 -23.69
C LYS A 65 -0.43 4.60 -23.03
N LEU A 66 0.76 5.11 -22.68
CA LEU A 66 1.77 4.34 -21.96
C LEU A 66 1.27 3.88 -20.58
N SER A 67 0.55 4.75 -19.87
CA SER A 67 -0.06 4.41 -18.58
C SER A 67 -1.09 3.30 -18.72
N TRP A 68 -1.98 3.35 -19.72
CA TRP A 68 -2.95 2.29 -20.00
C TRP A 68 -2.26 0.98 -20.35
N LYS A 69 -1.24 1.02 -21.19
CA LYS A 69 -0.42 -0.17 -21.52
C LYS A 69 0.25 -0.75 -20.28
N SER A 70 0.79 0.09 -19.41
CA SER A 70 1.37 -0.34 -18.11
C SER A 70 0.30 -0.96 -17.21
N ARG A 71 -0.92 -0.40 -17.15
CA ARG A 71 -2.03 -0.97 -16.37
C ARG A 71 -2.49 -2.31 -16.92
N LEU A 72 -2.53 -2.46 -18.23
CA LEU A 72 -2.91 -3.72 -18.90
C LEU A 72 -1.98 -4.88 -18.51
N HIS A 73 -0.68 -4.60 -18.38
CA HIS A 73 0.36 -5.60 -18.07
C HIS A 73 0.84 -5.56 -16.61
N HIS A 74 0.07 -4.91 -15.72
CA HIS A 74 0.50 -4.76 -14.35
C HIS A 74 0.55 -6.11 -13.62
N PRO A 75 1.66 -6.46 -12.93
CA PRO A 75 1.84 -7.77 -12.30
C PRO A 75 0.78 -8.09 -11.24
N ALA A 76 0.15 -7.09 -10.65
CA ALA A 76 -0.91 -7.29 -9.64
C ALA A 76 -2.11 -8.11 -10.16
N TRP A 77 -2.35 -8.18 -11.49
CA TRP A 77 -3.43 -9.00 -12.05
C TRP A 77 -3.24 -10.50 -11.82
N HIS A 78 -2.00 -10.94 -11.66
CA HIS A 78 -1.63 -12.36 -11.48
C HIS A 78 -1.01 -12.64 -10.12
N ALA A 79 -0.68 -11.61 -9.35
CA ALA A 79 -0.09 -11.73 -8.03
C ALA A 79 -1.03 -12.43 -7.05
N ARG A 80 -0.44 -13.11 -6.08
CA ARG A 80 -1.16 -13.77 -4.98
C ARG A 80 -0.62 -13.26 -3.64
N PRO A 81 -1.48 -13.14 -2.62
CA PRO A 81 -1.03 -12.78 -1.30
C PRO A 81 0.06 -13.74 -0.80
N ASN A 82 1.13 -13.19 -0.24
CA ASN A 82 2.23 -13.95 0.36
C ASN A 82 2.04 -14.16 1.88
N ALA A 83 3.03 -14.75 2.53
CA ALA A 83 3.00 -15.02 3.96
C ALA A 83 2.83 -13.75 4.82
N GLY A 84 3.43 -12.62 4.40
CA GLY A 84 3.27 -11.33 5.07
C GLY A 84 1.82 -10.83 5.10
N HIS A 85 1.12 -10.89 3.95
CA HIS A 85 -0.29 -10.52 3.88
C HIS A 85 -1.15 -11.42 4.77
N ARG A 86 -0.94 -12.74 4.73
CA ARG A 86 -1.69 -13.70 5.56
C ARG A 86 -1.43 -13.51 7.05
N ALA A 87 -0.23 -13.10 7.43
CA ALA A 87 0.08 -12.80 8.83
C ALA A 87 -0.74 -11.61 9.37
N LEU A 88 -1.01 -10.59 8.55
CA LEU A 88 -1.87 -9.48 8.95
C LEU A 88 -3.35 -9.89 9.05
N VAL A 89 -3.80 -10.84 8.23
CA VAL A 89 -5.14 -11.44 8.41
C VAL A 89 -5.24 -12.14 9.76
N GLU A 90 -4.17 -12.79 10.22
CA GLU A 90 -4.18 -13.46 11.52
C GLU A 90 -4.30 -12.47 12.69
N ILE A 91 -3.67 -11.29 12.61
CA ILE A 91 -3.90 -10.21 13.60
C ILE A 91 -5.39 -9.82 13.63
N GLU A 92 -6.03 -9.73 12.46
CA GLU A 92 -7.45 -9.40 12.38
C GLU A 92 -8.33 -10.51 12.97
N ARG A 93 -8.06 -11.77 12.64
CA ARG A 93 -8.79 -12.95 13.21
C ARG A 93 -8.68 -13.02 14.72
N ARG A 94 -7.56 -12.60 15.28
CA ARG A 94 -7.32 -12.48 16.71
C ARG A 94 -8.06 -11.28 17.35
N GLY A 95 -8.81 -10.49 16.55
CA GLY A 95 -9.54 -9.31 17.02
C GLY A 95 -8.65 -8.12 17.41
N LYS A 96 -7.38 -8.11 16.98
CA LYS A 96 -6.37 -7.12 17.39
C LYS A 96 -6.11 -6.05 16.34
N LEU A 97 -6.44 -6.28 15.06
CA LEU A 97 -6.24 -5.31 13.99
C LEU A 97 -7.29 -4.20 14.09
N HIS A 98 -6.87 -3.00 14.46
CA HIS A 98 -7.71 -1.81 14.47
C HIS A 98 -7.90 -1.26 13.06
N ALA A 99 -6.80 -1.07 12.32
CA ALA A 99 -6.80 -0.65 10.92
C ALA A 99 -5.54 -1.18 10.20
N LEU A 100 -5.66 -1.31 8.87
CA LEU A 100 -4.57 -1.60 7.96
C LEU A 100 -4.48 -0.45 6.95
N ILE A 101 -3.52 0.46 7.15
CA ILE A 101 -3.23 1.56 6.26
C ILE A 101 -2.29 1.03 5.17
N THR A 102 -2.68 1.11 3.92
CA THR A 102 -1.82 0.66 2.83
C THR A 102 -1.58 1.76 1.79
N GLN A 103 -0.34 1.89 1.37
CA GLN A 103 0.07 2.71 0.24
C GLN A 103 -0.07 1.95 -1.08
N ASN A 104 -0.29 0.63 -1.01
CA ASN A 104 -0.40 -0.24 -2.17
C ASN A 104 -1.78 -0.11 -2.82
N ILE A 105 -1.80 -0.33 -4.13
CA ILE A 105 -2.99 -0.25 -4.97
C ILE A 105 -3.42 -1.63 -5.49
N ASP A 106 -2.74 -2.71 -5.04
CA ASP A 106 -2.80 -4.06 -5.62
C ASP A 106 -3.98 -4.91 -5.15
N GLY A 107 -4.62 -4.53 -4.02
CA GLY A 107 -5.75 -5.25 -3.44
C GLY A 107 -5.36 -6.58 -2.75
N LEU A 108 -4.06 -6.85 -2.53
CA LEU A 108 -3.61 -8.13 -1.98
C LEU A 108 -4.00 -8.32 -0.51
N HIS A 109 -4.20 -7.27 0.26
CA HIS A 109 -4.70 -7.38 1.64
C HIS A 109 -6.12 -7.91 1.68
N GLN A 110 -7.02 -7.37 0.85
CA GLN A 110 -8.39 -7.84 0.72
C GLN A 110 -8.42 -9.27 0.14
N GLN A 111 -7.59 -9.54 -0.86
CA GLN A 111 -7.46 -10.88 -1.44
C GLN A 111 -6.93 -11.91 -0.42
N ALA A 112 -6.09 -11.50 0.51
CA ALA A 112 -5.61 -12.36 1.61
C ALA A 112 -6.71 -12.72 2.61
N GLY A 113 -7.73 -11.85 2.75
CA GLY A 113 -8.86 -12.03 3.65
C GLY A 113 -9.00 -10.95 4.72
N ASN A 114 -8.26 -9.83 4.65
CA ASN A 114 -8.55 -8.68 5.49
C ASN A 114 -9.89 -8.05 5.08
N SER A 115 -10.70 -7.66 6.05
CA SER A 115 -11.99 -7.01 5.84
C SER A 115 -11.81 -5.65 5.16
N PRO A 116 -12.57 -5.34 4.08
CA PRO A 116 -12.45 -4.07 3.37
C PRO A 116 -12.63 -2.84 4.25
N GLU A 117 -13.48 -2.91 5.28
CA GLU A 117 -13.72 -1.83 6.25
C GLU A 117 -12.50 -1.54 7.14
N ARG A 118 -11.58 -2.48 7.31
CA ARG A 118 -10.34 -2.28 8.05
C ARG A 118 -9.18 -1.81 7.18
N VAL A 119 -9.25 -2.06 5.87
CA VAL A 119 -8.21 -1.63 4.92
C VAL A 119 -8.45 -0.18 4.50
N ILE A 120 -7.42 0.65 4.61
CA ILE A 120 -7.42 2.06 4.21
C ILE A 120 -6.42 2.23 3.08
N GLU A 121 -6.90 2.22 1.82
CA GLU A 121 -6.08 2.39 0.62
C GLU A 121 -5.82 3.89 0.37
N VAL A 122 -4.77 4.43 0.97
CA VAL A 122 -4.48 5.89 0.93
C VAL A 122 -4.09 6.40 -0.45
N HIS A 123 -3.63 5.54 -1.33
CA HIS A 123 -3.29 5.88 -2.71
C HIS A 123 -4.30 5.33 -3.74
N GLY A 124 -5.50 4.96 -3.25
CA GLY A 124 -6.56 4.40 -4.10
C GLY A 124 -6.30 2.97 -4.55
N THR A 125 -6.94 2.55 -5.64
CA THR A 125 -6.91 1.15 -6.07
C THR A 125 -6.71 0.99 -7.57
N LEU A 126 -5.99 -0.05 -7.97
CA LEU A 126 -5.82 -0.48 -9.36
C LEU A 126 -7.09 -1.14 -9.92
N HIS A 127 -7.98 -1.64 -9.08
CA HIS A 127 -9.15 -2.42 -9.48
C HIS A 127 -10.31 -1.57 -10.03
N GLN A 128 -10.17 -0.24 -9.99
CA GLN A 128 -11.16 0.70 -10.49
C GLN A 128 -10.54 1.73 -11.43
N ALA A 129 -11.36 2.21 -12.37
CA ALA A 129 -11.08 3.39 -13.17
C ALA A 129 -12.04 4.52 -12.78
N MET A 130 -11.61 5.76 -12.99
CA MET A 130 -12.41 6.95 -12.74
C MET A 130 -12.28 7.93 -13.90
N CYS A 131 -13.29 8.76 -14.10
CA CYS A 131 -13.23 9.86 -15.05
C CYS A 131 -12.61 11.09 -14.36
N MET A 132 -11.78 11.82 -15.11
CA MET A 132 -11.15 13.06 -14.61
C MET A 132 -12.03 14.30 -14.85
N HIS A 133 -13.20 14.15 -15.52
CA HIS A 133 -14.10 15.26 -15.88
C HIS A 133 -15.52 15.13 -15.32
N CYS A 134 -15.93 13.91 -14.91
CA CYS A 134 -17.22 13.67 -14.27
C CYS A 134 -17.07 12.67 -13.12
N ASP A 135 -18.14 12.43 -12.38
CA ASP A 135 -18.19 11.51 -11.21
C ASP A 135 -18.24 10.02 -11.58
N TRP A 136 -18.02 9.65 -12.86
CA TRP A 136 -18.01 8.25 -13.26
C TRP A 136 -16.84 7.52 -12.61
N ARG A 137 -17.15 6.40 -11.98
CA ARG A 137 -16.21 5.44 -11.42
C ARG A 137 -16.74 4.04 -11.63
N GLY A 138 -15.87 3.12 -12.04
CA GLY A 138 -16.27 1.76 -12.37
C GLY A 138 -15.13 0.76 -12.22
N ARG A 139 -15.44 -0.51 -12.49
CA ARG A 139 -14.42 -1.59 -12.48
C ARG A 139 -13.39 -1.34 -13.58
N MET A 140 -12.12 -1.66 -13.26
CA MET A 140 -11.02 -1.49 -14.20
C MET A 140 -11.12 -2.41 -15.41
N GLN A 141 -11.60 -3.65 -15.22
CA GLN A 141 -11.52 -4.69 -16.24
C GLN A 141 -12.23 -4.31 -17.58
N PRO A 142 -13.47 -3.77 -17.60
CA PRO A 142 -14.09 -3.33 -18.83
C PRO A 142 -13.28 -2.28 -19.60
N VAL A 143 -12.61 -1.37 -18.89
CA VAL A 143 -11.75 -0.37 -19.53
C VAL A 143 -10.49 -1.01 -20.13
N LEU A 144 -9.88 -1.97 -19.44
CA LEU A 144 -8.74 -2.73 -19.98
C LEU A 144 -9.14 -3.60 -21.17
N ASP A 145 -10.37 -4.07 -21.24
CA ASP A 145 -10.87 -4.83 -22.40
C ASP A 145 -10.94 -3.94 -23.65
N ARG A 146 -11.32 -2.66 -23.50
CA ARG A 146 -11.24 -1.65 -24.56
C ARG A 146 -9.81 -1.39 -25.00
N VAL A 147 -8.87 -1.28 -24.04
CA VAL A 147 -7.44 -1.13 -24.35
C VAL A 147 -6.92 -2.34 -25.14
N ARG A 148 -7.31 -3.57 -24.76
CA ARG A 148 -6.95 -4.80 -25.51
C ARG A 148 -7.54 -4.80 -26.93
N ALA A 149 -8.72 -4.21 -27.11
CA ALA A 149 -9.38 -4.08 -28.41
C ALA A 149 -8.77 -2.97 -29.29
N GLY A 150 -7.76 -2.23 -28.80
CA GLY A 150 -7.03 -1.23 -29.58
C GLY A 150 -7.37 0.23 -29.24
N GLU A 151 -8.18 0.50 -28.22
CA GLU A 151 -8.40 1.87 -27.74
C GLU A 151 -7.24 2.28 -26.80
N ASP A 152 -6.16 2.84 -27.35
CA ASP A 152 -4.96 3.17 -26.59
C ASP A 152 -5.19 4.18 -25.45
N ASP A 153 -6.16 5.09 -25.60
CA ASP A 153 -6.53 6.13 -24.62
C ASP A 153 -8.08 6.19 -24.53
N PRO A 154 -8.72 5.18 -23.89
CA PRO A 154 -10.17 5.05 -23.89
C PRO A 154 -10.86 6.25 -23.22
N PRO A 155 -11.80 6.95 -23.90
CA PRO A 155 -12.57 8.02 -23.29
C PRO A 155 -13.66 7.48 -22.35
N CYS A 156 -14.11 8.35 -21.45
CA CYS A 156 -15.26 8.06 -20.61
C CYS A 156 -16.53 7.91 -21.46
N GLU A 157 -17.23 6.78 -21.36
CA GLU A 157 -18.46 6.51 -22.10
C GLU A 157 -19.61 7.47 -21.71
N ARG A 158 -19.55 8.06 -20.52
CA ARG A 158 -20.58 8.97 -20.02
C ARG A 158 -20.43 10.41 -20.53
N CYS A 159 -19.19 10.92 -20.62
CA CYS A 159 -18.96 12.35 -20.94
C CYS A 159 -17.87 12.60 -21.99
N GLY A 160 -17.23 11.56 -22.54
CA GLY A 160 -16.10 11.69 -23.44
C GLY A 160 -14.79 12.15 -22.80
N GLY A 161 -14.77 12.41 -21.50
CA GLY A 161 -13.60 12.89 -20.77
C GLY A 161 -12.54 11.80 -20.57
N MET A 162 -11.36 12.20 -20.07
CA MET A 162 -10.23 11.30 -19.83
C MET A 162 -10.54 10.33 -18.69
N LEU A 163 -10.31 9.03 -18.92
CA LEU A 163 -10.30 8.02 -17.87
C LEU A 163 -8.89 7.87 -17.27
N LYS A 164 -8.85 7.46 -16.03
CA LYS A 164 -7.61 7.14 -15.29
C LYS A 164 -7.87 5.99 -14.31
N SER A 165 -6.85 5.19 -13.97
CA SER A 165 -6.97 4.30 -12.82
C SER A 165 -7.31 5.09 -11.55
N ALA A 166 -8.16 4.55 -10.68
CA ALA A 166 -8.58 5.21 -9.44
C ALA A 166 -7.45 5.18 -8.38
N THR A 167 -6.23 5.46 -8.81
CA THR A 167 -5.03 5.57 -7.98
C THR A 167 -4.62 7.02 -7.86
N ILE A 168 -3.97 7.41 -6.78
CA ILE A 168 -3.44 8.75 -6.61
C ILE A 168 -2.06 8.85 -7.27
N SER A 169 -1.91 9.82 -8.17
CA SER A 169 -0.63 10.12 -8.84
C SER A 169 0.15 11.20 -8.08
N PHE A 170 1.46 11.28 -8.29
CA PHE A 170 2.25 12.40 -7.76
C PHE A 170 1.72 13.75 -8.28
N GLY A 171 1.64 14.72 -7.36
CA GLY A 171 1.00 16.02 -7.64
C GLY A 171 -0.52 16.02 -7.54
N GLN A 172 -1.16 14.86 -7.31
CA GLN A 172 -2.57 14.76 -7.02
C GLN A 172 -2.79 14.73 -5.49
N PRO A 173 -3.73 15.53 -4.94
CA PRO A 173 -4.05 15.47 -3.52
C PRO A 173 -4.63 14.10 -3.15
N LEU A 174 -4.32 13.63 -1.95
CA LEU A 174 -5.01 12.48 -1.36
C LEU A 174 -6.47 12.86 -1.09
N VAL A 175 -7.33 11.85 -1.04
CA VAL A 175 -8.74 12.04 -0.63
C VAL A 175 -8.76 12.40 0.86
N PRO A 176 -9.26 13.60 1.24
CA PRO A 176 -9.16 14.12 2.61
C PRO A 176 -9.70 13.14 3.65
N GLU A 177 -10.89 12.59 3.44
CA GLU A 177 -11.55 11.68 4.38
C GLU A 177 -10.74 10.38 4.58
N VAL A 178 -10.04 9.91 3.53
CA VAL A 178 -9.24 8.69 3.59
C VAL A 178 -7.96 8.92 4.39
N ILE A 179 -7.24 10.03 4.11
CA ILE A 179 -5.99 10.31 4.84
C ILE A 179 -6.27 10.69 6.30
N GLU A 180 -7.34 11.44 6.59
CA GLU A 180 -7.74 11.74 7.96
C GLU A 180 -8.10 10.46 8.73
N ARG A 181 -8.85 9.54 8.12
CA ARG A 181 -9.13 8.23 8.71
C ARG A 181 -7.85 7.46 9.02
N ALA A 182 -6.88 7.46 8.09
CA ALA A 182 -5.59 6.80 8.29
C ALA A 182 -4.80 7.42 9.46
N MET A 183 -4.72 8.75 9.51
CA MET A 183 -3.98 9.45 10.56
C MET A 183 -4.64 9.30 11.93
N ARG A 184 -5.99 9.33 12.01
CA ARG A 184 -6.71 9.04 13.25
C ARG A 184 -6.43 7.61 13.73
N ALA A 185 -6.53 6.63 12.83
CA ALA A 185 -6.24 5.25 13.18
C ALA A 185 -4.81 5.07 13.72
N ALA A 186 -3.82 5.75 13.11
CA ALA A 186 -2.44 5.73 13.58
C ALA A 186 -2.29 6.36 14.98
N ALA A 187 -2.97 7.47 15.25
CA ALA A 187 -2.96 8.12 16.57
C ALA A 187 -3.69 7.30 17.65
N ASP A 188 -4.69 6.49 17.27
CA ASP A 188 -5.43 5.62 18.19
C ASP A 188 -4.71 4.28 18.47
N ALA A 189 -3.57 4.02 17.81
CA ALA A 189 -2.86 2.76 17.95
C ALA A 189 -2.21 2.61 19.33
N GLU A 190 -2.22 1.41 19.89
CA GLU A 190 -1.32 0.98 20.98
C GLU A 190 -0.01 0.45 20.41
N PHE A 191 -0.08 -0.09 19.18
CA PHE A 191 1.05 -0.66 18.47
C PHE A 191 0.93 -0.35 16.98
N LEU A 192 1.93 0.32 16.42
CA LEU A 192 2.06 0.57 14.98
C LEU A 192 3.11 -0.36 14.37
N LEU A 193 2.68 -1.23 13.46
CA LEU A 193 3.54 -2.12 12.68
C LEU A 193 3.73 -1.55 11.28
N VAL A 194 4.90 -1.01 11.01
CA VAL A 194 5.29 -0.44 9.71
C VAL A 194 6.00 -1.51 8.89
N VAL A 195 5.52 -1.81 7.68
CA VAL A 195 5.99 -2.94 6.88
C VAL A 195 6.26 -2.55 5.43
N GLY A 196 7.49 -2.77 4.97
CA GLY A 196 7.85 -2.67 3.56
C GLY A 196 7.63 -1.28 2.95
N THR A 197 7.92 -0.23 3.71
CA THR A 197 7.83 1.16 3.23
C THR A 197 9.05 1.97 3.60
N SER A 198 9.50 2.81 2.68
CA SER A 198 10.62 3.74 2.91
C SER A 198 10.26 4.91 3.84
N LEU A 199 8.97 5.13 4.15
CA LEU A 199 8.46 6.26 4.94
C LEU A 199 8.91 7.64 4.41
N GLN A 200 9.01 7.79 3.06
CA GLN A 200 9.42 9.03 2.40
C GLN A 200 8.25 9.78 1.75
N VAL A 201 7.07 9.16 1.66
CA VAL A 201 5.90 9.75 0.98
C VAL A 201 4.95 10.34 2.00
N TYR A 202 4.84 11.67 1.98
CA TYR A 202 3.92 12.41 2.85
C TYR A 202 2.55 12.63 2.17
N PRO A 203 1.48 12.76 2.98
CA PRO A 203 1.42 12.85 4.45
C PRO A 203 1.48 11.48 5.17
N VAL A 204 1.37 10.35 4.50
CA VAL A 204 1.25 9.00 5.10
C VAL A 204 2.45 8.63 5.98
N ALA A 205 3.67 9.04 5.59
CA ALA A 205 4.88 8.82 6.41
C ALA A 205 4.75 9.43 7.82
N GLY A 206 3.96 10.50 7.96
CA GLY A 206 3.65 11.13 9.25
C GLY A 206 2.86 10.26 10.23
N ALA A 207 2.31 9.12 9.78
CA ALA A 207 1.61 8.19 10.66
C ALA A 207 2.54 7.58 11.75
N ALA A 208 3.82 7.34 11.42
CA ALA A 208 4.77 6.78 12.37
C ALA A 208 5.09 7.75 13.53
N PRO A 209 5.51 9.01 13.28
CA PRO A 209 5.70 9.98 14.38
C PRO A 209 4.38 10.33 15.09
N ALA A 210 3.23 10.35 14.42
CA ALA A 210 1.94 10.61 15.06
C ALA A 210 1.56 9.51 16.06
N ALA A 211 1.69 8.25 15.68
CA ALA A 211 1.47 7.12 16.59
C ALA A 211 2.43 7.15 17.78
N LYS A 212 3.72 7.43 17.53
CA LYS A 212 4.72 7.53 18.60
C LYS A 212 4.41 8.64 19.59
N ALA A 213 4.02 9.82 19.10
CA ALA A 213 3.64 10.95 19.94
C ALA A 213 2.39 10.66 20.78
N ALA A 214 1.48 9.82 20.27
CA ALA A 214 0.30 9.34 20.99
C ALA A 214 0.59 8.20 22.00
N GLY A 215 1.86 7.76 22.12
CA GLY A 215 2.28 6.73 23.07
C GLY A 215 2.28 5.30 22.53
N ALA A 216 2.05 5.11 21.23
CA ALA A 216 2.14 3.79 20.61
C ALA A 216 3.58 3.25 20.61
N ARG A 217 3.73 1.95 20.71
CA ARG A 217 4.96 1.28 20.27
C ARG A 217 5.02 1.24 18.75
N VAL A 218 6.16 1.63 18.20
CA VAL A 218 6.38 1.66 16.74
C VAL A 218 7.45 0.62 16.39
N VAL A 219 7.10 -0.32 15.52
CA VAL A 219 8.03 -1.33 15.01
C VAL A 219 8.09 -1.22 13.49
N ILE A 220 9.31 -1.16 12.96
CA ILE A 220 9.56 -1.07 11.52
C ILE A 220 10.16 -2.39 11.03
N VAL A 221 9.49 -3.01 10.04
CA VAL A 221 9.95 -4.18 9.29
C VAL A 221 10.22 -3.72 7.87
N ASN A 222 11.46 -3.39 7.55
CA ASN A 222 11.84 -2.90 6.23
C ASN A 222 13.32 -3.24 5.97
N ALA A 223 13.66 -3.68 4.77
CA ALA A 223 15.05 -4.05 4.43
C ALA A 223 16.00 -2.85 4.50
N GLU A 224 15.59 -1.74 3.88
CA GLU A 224 16.39 -0.51 3.81
C GLU A 224 16.13 0.41 5.00
N PRO A 225 17.09 1.29 5.35
CA PRO A 225 16.90 2.32 6.36
C PRO A 225 15.72 3.26 6.04
N THR A 226 15.08 3.78 7.09
CA THR A 226 14.01 4.77 6.98
C THR A 226 14.33 6.01 7.79
N PRO A 227 13.74 7.19 7.48
CA PRO A 227 13.93 8.41 8.26
C PRO A 227 13.46 8.29 9.72
N PHE A 228 12.70 7.26 10.05
CA PHE A 228 12.09 7.07 11.37
C PHE A 228 12.66 5.88 12.15
N ASP A 229 13.78 5.30 11.71
CA ASP A 229 14.41 4.18 12.43
C ASP A 229 14.77 4.55 13.88
N SER A 230 15.27 5.76 14.11
CA SER A 230 15.64 6.25 15.45
C SER A 230 14.44 6.51 16.37
N LEU A 231 13.24 6.66 15.80
CA LEU A 231 11.99 6.85 16.54
C LEU A 231 11.38 5.51 16.95
N ALA A 232 11.66 4.44 16.19
CA ALA A 232 11.06 3.12 16.40
C ALA A 232 11.57 2.45 17.68
N ASP A 233 10.70 1.69 18.34
CA ASP A 233 11.06 0.84 19.50
C ASP A 233 11.83 -0.41 19.06
N ALA A 234 11.63 -0.86 17.81
CA ALA A 234 12.43 -1.91 17.18
C ALA A 234 12.42 -1.74 15.65
N VAL A 235 13.55 -2.13 15.03
CA VAL A 235 13.71 -2.18 13.57
C VAL A 235 14.18 -3.57 13.18
N LEU A 236 13.43 -4.25 12.32
CA LEU A 236 13.72 -5.60 11.86
C LEU A 236 14.07 -5.59 10.36
N ARG A 237 15.31 -5.97 10.04
CA ARG A 237 15.87 -6.00 8.68
C ARG A 237 15.83 -7.39 8.05
N MET A 238 14.74 -8.11 8.25
CA MET A 238 14.57 -9.48 7.79
C MET A 238 13.52 -9.54 6.66
N PRO A 239 13.51 -10.62 5.85
CA PRO A 239 12.45 -10.85 4.87
C PRO A 239 11.06 -10.80 5.53
N ILE A 240 10.14 -10.05 4.90
CA ILE A 240 8.81 -9.79 5.47
C ILE A 240 8.02 -11.10 5.62
N GLY A 241 8.10 -11.98 4.63
CA GLY A 241 7.42 -13.27 4.64
C GLY A 241 7.93 -14.25 5.69
N GLU A 242 9.12 -14.03 6.25
CA GLU A 242 9.67 -14.81 7.35
C GLU A 242 9.32 -14.20 8.72
N VAL A 243 9.44 -12.88 8.84
CA VAL A 243 9.31 -12.22 10.14
C VAL A 243 7.85 -12.01 10.55
N LEU A 244 6.96 -11.59 9.62
CA LEU A 244 5.58 -11.31 9.99
C LEU A 244 4.82 -12.56 10.52
N PRO A 245 4.94 -13.76 9.94
CA PRO A 245 4.33 -14.95 10.54
C PRO A 245 4.79 -15.20 11.97
N ARG A 246 6.07 -14.99 12.28
CA ARG A 246 6.62 -15.16 13.62
C ARG A 246 6.10 -14.14 14.63
N LEU A 247 5.76 -12.92 14.19
CA LEU A 247 5.22 -11.85 15.03
C LEU A 247 3.71 -11.98 15.24
N CYS A 248 2.98 -12.38 14.20
CA CYS A 248 1.52 -12.19 14.11
C CYS A 248 0.72 -13.46 14.39
N ILE A 249 1.29 -14.64 14.07
CA ILE A 249 0.61 -15.91 14.27
C ILE A 249 0.80 -16.35 15.74
N ALA A 250 -0.33 -16.66 16.40
CA ALA A 250 -0.26 -17.16 17.77
C ALA A 250 0.62 -18.43 17.84
N ALA A 251 1.41 -18.59 18.90
CA ALA A 251 2.04 -19.88 19.16
C ALA A 251 0.93 -20.90 19.40
N HIS A 252 0.99 -22.01 18.70
CA HIS A 252 0.19 -23.16 19.10
C HIS A 252 0.68 -23.59 20.50
N PRO A 253 -0.25 -23.82 21.45
CA PRO A 253 0.11 -24.33 22.77
C PRO A 253 0.80 -25.68 22.70
#